data_f22e1ed9ec18a0e457fcf0d2b0886aa7
#
_entry.id   f22e1ed9ec18a0e457fcf0d2b0886aa7
#
_cell.length_a   1.000
_cell.length_b   1.000
_cell.length_c   1.000
_cell.angle_alpha   90.00
_cell.angle_beta   90.00
_cell.angle_gamma   90.00
#
_symmetry.space_group_name_H-M   'P 1'
#
loop_
_entity.id
_entity.type
_entity.pdbx_description
1 polymer ?
#
loop_
_entity_poly.entity_id
_entity_poly.type
_entity_poly.pdbx_seq_one_letter_code
_entity_poly.pdbx_strand_id
1 'polypeptide(L)'
;ELEDVFENMGAQLVKEVASKTNDEAGDGTTTATVLAQDIARLGFEAVENGANPMELKKGIERAVGIVSEELGKQAIVVGSDYDKIKQIATISANNDTVIGELIADAFQKVGTDGVITVEESKGIQTSMELVEGMQFDKGFLSAHFVTNTEKMVAELEDPYILLYDGRLSNMNDILTLLEGISGQNKPLVIIADDVEGELLGTLVVNKLRGTLKVCAVKSPAFGDRKKEMMNDISVLTGAQYISSELGLKIEEATLDMLGTAEKVTIGKDN
;
A
#
# COMPACT_ATOMS: atom_id res chain seq x y z
N GLU A 1 18.34 -0.10 19.36
CA GLU A 1 17.99 0.49 20.67
C GLU A 1 19.26 0.85 21.41
N LEU A 2 19.28 2.04 22.06
CA LEU A 2 20.39 2.51 22.88
C LEU A 2 20.15 2.16 24.34
N GLU A 3 21.23 2.01 25.12
CA GLU A 3 21.14 1.62 26.54
C GLU A 3 20.55 2.74 27.40
N ASP A 4 20.91 4.00 27.12
CA ASP A 4 20.34 5.17 27.82
C ASP A 4 18.94 5.50 27.27
N VAL A 5 17.98 5.65 28.19
CA VAL A 5 16.58 5.90 27.84
C VAL A 5 16.38 7.25 27.12
N PHE A 6 17.10 8.28 27.54
CA PHE A 6 16.98 9.63 26.94
C PHE A 6 17.65 9.69 25.57
N GLU A 7 18.81 9.05 25.43
CA GLU A 7 19.48 8.93 24.14
C GLU A 7 18.62 8.12 23.17
N ASN A 8 18.00 7.04 23.66
CA ASN A 8 17.09 6.22 22.83
C ASN A 8 15.86 6.99 22.39
N MET A 9 15.28 7.85 23.24
CA MET A 9 14.18 8.76 22.84
C MET A 9 14.61 9.69 21.70
N GLY A 10 15.79 10.31 21.79
CA GLY A 10 16.34 11.14 20.72
C GLY A 10 16.55 10.37 19.42
N ALA A 11 17.12 9.16 19.52
CA ALA A 11 17.33 8.25 18.37
C ALA A 11 16.00 7.86 17.70
N GLN A 12 14.94 7.63 18.46
CA GLN A 12 13.62 7.31 17.90
C GLN A 12 13.02 8.50 17.14
N LEU A 13 13.16 9.73 17.63
CA LEU A 13 12.70 10.91 16.89
C LEU A 13 13.44 11.09 15.56
N VAL A 14 14.75 10.86 15.53
CA VAL A 14 15.53 10.92 14.29
C VAL A 14 15.15 9.78 13.35
N LYS A 15 14.89 8.57 13.88
CA LYS A 15 14.40 7.45 13.11
C LYS A 15 13.05 7.75 12.46
N GLU A 16 12.15 8.46 13.15
CA GLU A 16 10.86 8.87 12.60
C GLU A 16 11.02 9.75 11.36
N VAL A 17 11.99 10.68 11.36
CA VAL A 17 12.31 11.51 10.18
C VAL A 17 12.72 10.64 8.99
N ALA A 18 13.61 9.66 9.19
CA ALA A 18 14.07 8.77 8.16
C ALA A 18 12.91 7.89 7.62
N SER A 19 12.09 7.32 8.52
CA SER A 19 10.96 6.49 8.15
C SER A 19 9.93 7.26 7.34
N LYS A 20 9.56 8.46 7.78
CA LYS A 20 8.61 9.32 7.07
C LYS A 20 9.12 9.72 5.69
N THR A 21 10.41 10.01 5.56
CA THR A 21 11.03 10.31 4.25
C THR A 21 10.97 9.09 3.32
N ASN A 22 11.22 7.89 3.86
CA ASN A 22 11.10 6.66 3.10
C ASN A 22 9.66 6.38 2.64
N ASP A 23 8.69 6.60 3.51
CA ASP A 23 7.27 6.36 3.21
C ASP A 23 6.74 7.31 2.12
N GLU A 24 7.21 8.55 2.10
CA GLU A 24 6.78 9.57 1.14
C GLU A 24 7.56 9.52 -0.19
N ALA A 25 8.88 9.26 -0.16
CA ALA A 25 9.75 9.40 -1.33
C ALA A 25 10.51 8.12 -1.72
N GLY A 26 10.55 7.11 -0.85
CA GLY A 26 11.30 5.88 -1.09
C GLY A 26 12.83 6.03 -1.07
N ASP A 27 13.34 7.26 -0.93
CA ASP A 27 14.77 7.59 -0.95
C ASP A 27 15.05 8.85 -0.12
N GLY A 28 16.33 9.20 0.06
CA GLY A 28 16.77 10.42 0.74
C GLY A 28 16.78 10.32 2.28
N THR A 29 16.67 9.16 2.87
CA THR A 29 16.65 8.95 4.32
C THR A 29 17.89 9.48 5.02
N THR A 30 19.06 9.26 4.45
CA THR A 30 20.35 9.76 4.98
C THR A 30 20.40 11.29 4.92
N THR A 31 20.01 11.91 3.82
CA THR A 31 19.97 13.36 3.64
C THR A 31 19.01 13.99 4.65
N ALA A 32 17.81 13.44 4.81
CA ALA A 32 16.82 13.90 5.78
C ALA A 32 17.36 13.81 7.22
N THR A 33 18.05 12.73 7.57
CA THR A 33 18.66 12.53 8.88
C THR A 33 19.74 13.58 9.18
N VAL A 34 20.63 13.86 8.22
CA VAL A 34 21.69 14.87 8.36
C VAL A 34 21.08 16.27 8.52
N LEU A 35 20.07 16.61 7.69
CA LEU A 35 19.38 17.89 7.80
C LEU A 35 18.67 18.04 9.16
N ALA A 36 17.99 17.00 9.63
CA ALA A 36 17.32 17.00 10.93
C ALA A 36 18.32 17.21 12.07
N GLN A 37 19.47 16.54 12.02
CA GLN A 37 20.54 16.72 12.99
C GLN A 37 21.03 18.17 13.05
N ASP A 38 21.33 18.78 11.91
CA ASP A 38 21.85 20.15 11.87
C ASP A 38 20.80 21.18 12.28
N ILE A 39 19.54 21.03 11.84
CA ILE A 39 18.44 21.90 12.25
C ILE A 39 18.23 21.82 13.76
N ALA A 40 18.22 20.62 14.33
CA ALA A 40 18.07 20.43 15.77
C ALA A 40 19.25 21.05 16.56
N ARG A 41 20.48 20.75 16.16
CA ARG A 41 21.69 21.28 16.81
C ARG A 41 21.69 22.80 16.81
N LEU A 42 21.50 23.44 15.66
CA LEU A 42 21.46 24.89 15.53
C LEU A 42 20.26 25.50 16.26
N GLY A 43 19.15 24.82 16.28
CA GLY A 43 17.95 25.22 17.01
C GLY A 43 18.15 25.23 18.51
N PHE A 44 18.75 24.19 19.06
CA PHE A 44 19.10 24.16 20.50
C PHE A 44 20.12 25.24 20.89
N GLU A 45 21.15 25.42 20.08
CA GLU A 45 22.14 26.47 20.29
C GLU A 45 21.49 27.88 20.29
N ALA A 46 20.55 28.12 19.38
CA ALA A 46 19.83 29.40 19.35
C ALA A 46 18.97 29.61 20.60
N VAL A 47 18.29 28.57 21.09
CA VAL A 47 17.46 28.64 22.29
C VAL A 47 18.32 28.84 23.55
N GLU A 48 19.46 28.18 23.65
CA GLU A 48 20.43 28.39 24.74
C GLU A 48 20.96 29.83 24.76
N ASN A 49 21.11 30.47 23.60
CA ASN A 49 21.48 31.85 23.46
C ASN A 49 20.29 32.82 23.64
N GLY A 50 19.13 32.36 24.08
CA GLY A 50 17.98 33.18 24.47
C GLY A 50 16.94 33.41 23.36
N ALA A 51 17.01 32.73 22.24
CA ALA A 51 15.96 32.77 21.22
C ALA A 51 14.66 32.14 21.74
N ASN A 52 13.51 32.74 21.37
CA ASN A 52 12.21 32.16 21.69
C ASN A 52 11.93 30.93 20.83
N PRO A 53 11.70 29.76 21.42
CA PRO A 53 11.47 28.50 20.64
C PRO A 53 10.28 28.60 19.68
N MET A 54 9.22 29.32 20.07
CA MET A 54 8.02 29.45 19.21
C MET A 54 8.28 30.38 18.00
N GLU A 55 9.08 31.39 18.15
CA GLU A 55 9.49 32.26 17.03
C GLU A 55 10.50 31.54 16.13
N LEU A 56 11.39 30.74 16.72
CA LEU A 56 12.32 29.90 15.98
C LEU A 56 11.56 28.88 15.11
N LYS A 57 10.55 28.20 15.68
CA LYS A 57 9.68 27.29 14.94
C LYS A 57 9.03 27.96 13.73
N LYS A 58 8.43 29.14 13.91
CA LYS A 58 7.82 29.88 12.78
C LYS A 58 8.85 30.25 11.71
N GLY A 59 10.08 30.60 12.14
CA GLY A 59 11.20 30.87 11.23
C GLY A 59 11.56 29.65 10.38
N ILE A 60 11.67 28.49 11.02
CA ILE A 60 11.94 27.20 10.33
C ILE A 60 10.81 26.85 9.34
N GLU A 61 9.55 26.93 9.76
CA GLU A 61 8.40 26.64 8.89
C GLU A 61 8.38 27.57 7.65
N ARG A 62 8.67 28.84 7.84
CA ARG A 62 8.77 29.80 6.73
C ARG A 62 9.94 29.47 5.79
N ALA A 63 11.09 29.12 6.34
CA ALA A 63 12.27 28.75 5.56
C ALA A 63 12.00 27.46 4.74
N VAL A 64 11.38 26.47 5.36
CA VAL A 64 10.97 25.22 4.68
C VAL A 64 10.04 25.52 3.50
N GLY A 65 9.04 26.39 3.68
CA GLY A 65 8.14 26.78 2.58
C GLY A 65 8.88 27.40 1.39
N ILE A 66 9.81 28.33 1.66
CA ILE A 66 10.61 28.98 0.61
C ILE A 66 11.54 28.00 -0.09
N VAL A 67 12.23 27.15 0.67
CA VAL A 67 13.16 26.15 0.11
C VAL A 67 12.40 25.11 -0.73
N SER A 68 11.24 24.63 -0.24
CA SER A 68 10.42 23.66 -0.99
C SER A 68 9.91 24.25 -2.31
N GLU A 69 9.49 25.51 -2.33
CA GLU A 69 9.09 26.19 -3.57
C GLU A 69 10.26 26.31 -4.55
N GLU A 70 11.44 26.67 -4.08
CA GLU A 70 12.62 26.82 -4.93
C GLU A 70 13.13 25.47 -5.46
N LEU A 71 13.10 24.42 -4.62
CA LEU A 71 13.41 23.05 -5.07
C LEU A 71 12.46 22.57 -6.17
N GLY A 72 11.16 22.90 -6.05
CA GLY A 72 10.19 22.59 -7.09
C GLY A 72 10.50 23.25 -8.43
N LYS A 73 11.07 24.46 -8.44
CA LYS A 73 11.51 25.16 -9.66
C LYS A 73 12.77 24.54 -10.28
N GLN A 74 13.65 23.97 -9.46
CA GLN A 74 14.88 23.33 -9.89
C GLN A 74 14.70 21.86 -10.27
N ALA A 75 13.59 21.24 -9.87
CA ALA A 75 13.30 19.85 -10.13
C ALA A 75 13.21 19.56 -11.64
N ILE A 76 13.85 18.50 -12.07
CA ILE A 76 13.81 18.02 -13.45
C ILE A 76 12.72 16.97 -13.56
N VAL A 77 11.72 17.21 -14.41
CA VAL A 77 10.66 16.22 -14.66
C VAL A 77 11.26 15.04 -15.40
N VAL A 78 11.07 13.85 -14.87
CA VAL A 78 11.56 12.59 -15.45
C VAL A 78 10.63 12.13 -16.57
N GLY A 79 9.29 12.16 -16.32
CA GLY A 79 8.30 11.68 -17.29
C GLY A 79 8.58 10.25 -17.73
N SER A 80 8.47 9.99 -19.02
CA SER A 80 8.75 8.70 -19.65
C SER A 80 10.15 8.61 -20.28
N ASP A 81 11.09 9.45 -19.84
CA ASP A 81 12.47 9.45 -20.32
C ASP A 81 13.22 8.21 -19.78
N TYR A 82 13.43 7.24 -20.66
CA TYR A 82 14.08 5.97 -20.33
C TYR A 82 15.47 6.15 -19.69
N ASP A 83 16.28 7.05 -20.23
CA ASP A 83 17.65 7.25 -19.72
C ASP A 83 17.65 7.85 -18.31
N LYS A 84 16.73 8.75 -18.02
CA LYS A 84 16.57 9.30 -16.66
C LYS A 84 16.04 8.26 -15.69
N ILE A 85 15.06 7.46 -16.10
CA ILE A 85 14.53 6.35 -15.28
C ILE A 85 15.66 5.37 -14.97
N LYS A 86 16.46 4.98 -15.98
CA LYS A 86 17.63 4.10 -15.82
C LYS A 86 18.65 4.68 -14.85
N GLN A 87 18.97 5.98 -14.94
CA GLN A 87 19.92 6.64 -14.06
C GLN A 87 19.41 6.64 -12.60
N ILE A 88 18.15 6.97 -12.37
CA ILE A 88 17.54 6.98 -11.04
C ILE A 88 17.52 5.57 -10.46
N ALA A 89 17.05 4.58 -11.22
CA ALA A 89 17.02 3.19 -10.81
C ALA A 89 18.41 2.65 -10.48
N THR A 90 19.43 3.02 -11.28
CA THR A 90 20.83 2.65 -11.02
C THR A 90 21.33 3.23 -9.71
N ILE A 91 21.05 4.51 -9.42
CA ILE A 91 21.46 5.14 -8.16
C ILE A 91 20.74 4.48 -6.97
N SER A 92 19.44 4.24 -7.07
CA SER A 92 18.65 3.56 -6.05
C SER A 92 19.10 2.12 -5.79
N ALA A 93 19.63 1.45 -6.82
CA ALA A 93 20.23 0.13 -6.73
C ALA A 93 21.72 0.15 -6.31
N ASN A 94 22.16 1.19 -5.61
CA ASN A 94 23.56 1.36 -5.15
C ASN A 94 24.60 1.31 -6.30
N ASN A 95 24.29 1.99 -7.41
CA ASN A 95 25.07 2.06 -8.65
C ASN A 95 25.16 0.73 -9.45
N ASP A 96 24.24 -0.20 -9.20
CA ASP A 96 24.12 -1.40 -10.01
C ASP A 96 23.42 -1.07 -11.34
N THR A 97 24.19 -1.03 -12.42
CA THR A 97 23.69 -0.70 -13.75
C THR A 97 22.82 -1.79 -14.35
N VAL A 98 23.00 -3.05 -13.95
CA VAL A 98 22.21 -4.18 -14.44
C VAL A 98 20.80 -4.11 -13.86
N ILE A 99 20.68 -3.85 -12.56
CA ILE A 99 19.38 -3.64 -11.91
C ILE A 99 18.72 -2.37 -12.45
N GLY A 100 19.47 -1.29 -12.61
CA GLY A 100 18.95 -0.04 -13.16
C GLY A 100 18.35 -0.19 -14.56
N GLU A 101 19.00 -0.96 -15.42
CA GLU A 101 18.52 -1.27 -16.77
C GLU A 101 17.25 -2.14 -16.72
N LEU A 102 17.26 -3.19 -15.89
CA LEU A 102 16.11 -4.08 -15.72
C LEU A 102 14.86 -3.34 -15.27
N ILE A 103 15.00 -2.40 -14.32
CA ILE A 103 13.90 -1.57 -13.84
C ILE A 103 13.41 -0.61 -14.93
N ALA A 104 14.34 0.03 -15.67
CA ALA A 104 13.97 0.91 -16.77
C ALA A 104 13.23 0.17 -17.89
N ASP A 105 13.65 -1.05 -18.21
CA ASP A 105 12.96 -1.94 -19.17
C ASP A 105 11.57 -2.33 -18.68
N ALA A 106 11.41 -2.56 -17.37
CA ALA A 106 10.10 -2.81 -16.77
C ALA A 106 9.17 -1.60 -16.94
N PHE A 107 9.64 -0.39 -16.63
CA PHE A 107 8.87 0.85 -16.84
C PHE A 107 8.50 1.07 -18.32
N GLN A 108 9.39 0.73 -19.23
CA GLN A 108 9.12 0.86 -20.67
C GLN A 108 7.99 -0.09 -21.11
N LYS A 109 7.87 -1.27 -20.49
CA LYS A 109 6.87 -2.27 -20.84
C LYS A 109 5.52 -2.00 -20.19
N VAL A 110 5.50 -1.60 -18.92
CA VAL A 110 4.25 -1.36 -18.18
C VAL A 110 3.75 0.08 -18.30
N GLY A 111 4.58 1.02 -18.72
CA GLY A 111 4.28 2.45 -18.77
C GLY A 111 4.45 3.13 -17.41
N THR A 112 4.24 4.45 -17.37
CA THR A 112 4.41 5.28 -16.16
C THR A 112 3.35 5.02 -15.09
N ASP A 113 2.19 4.51 -15.48
CA ASP A 113 1.07 4.19 -14.59
C ASP A 113 1.09 2.72 -14.13
N GLY A 114 2.04 1.93 -14.65
CA GLY A 114 2.21 0.53 -14.29
C GLY A 114 2.86 0.36 -12.92
N VAL A 115 2.50 -0.71 -12.24
CA VAL A 115 3.05 -1.07 -10.94
C VAL A 115 4.23 -2.01 -11.12
N ILE A 116 5.34 -1.69 -10.48
CA ILE A 116 6.54 -2.54 -10.45
C ILE A 116 6.76 -2.98 -9.00
N THR A 117 6.72 -4.28 -8.77
CA THR A 117 7.05 -4.89 -7.48
C THR A 117 8.39 -5.60 -7.56
N VAL A 118 9.12 -5.61 -6.45
CA VAL A 118 10.39 -6.33 -6.32
C VAL A 118 10.21 -7.41 -5.28
N GLU A 119 10.42 -8.67 -5.68
CA GLU A 119 10.29 -9.83 -4.81
C GLU A 119 11.56 -10.69 -4.85
N GLU A 120 11.81 -11.46 -3.81
CA GLU A 120 12.91 -12.43 -3.80
C GLU A 120 12.61 -13.57 -4.77
N SER A 121 13.52 -13.77 -5.73
CA SER A 121 13.41 -14.89 -6.67
C SER A 121 13.75 -16.21 -5.98
N LYS A 122 13.00 -17.25 -6.29
CA LYS A 122 13.35 -18.64 -5.94
C LYS A 122 14.48 -19.20 -6.80
N GLY A 123 14.88 -18.47 -7.84
CA GLY A 123 15.96 -18.82 -8.79
C GLY A 123 17.28 -18.14 -8.46
N ILE A 124 18.32 -18.52 -9.23
CA ILE A 124 19.69 -17.98 -9.06
C ILE A 124 19.85 -16.65 -9.84
N GLN A 125 18.99 -16.40 -10.83
CA GLN A 125 19.08 -15.24 -11.70
C GLN A 125 17.95 -14.25 -11.44
N THR A 126 18.27 -12.97 -11.48
CA THR A 126 17.27 -11.90 -11.48
C THR A 126 16.52 -11.93 -12.82
N SER A 127 15.20 -11.97 -12.76
CA SER A 127 14.34 -11.95 -13.94
C SER A 127 13.21 -10.95 -13.76
N MET A 128 12.67 -10.49 -14.87
CA MET A 128 11.48 -9.65 -14.92
C MET A 128 10.34 -10.47 -15.50
N GLU A 129 9.22 -10.48 -14.80
CA GLU A 129 7.98 -11.08 -15.25
C GLU A 129 6.91 -9.99 -15.42
N LEU A 130 6.21 -10.01 -16.54
CA LEU A 130 5.11 -9.10 -16.79
C LEU A 130 3.81 -9.87 -16.58
N VAL A 131 2.99 -9.37 -15.67
CA VAL A 131 1.66 -9.92 -15.38
C VAL A 131 0.60 -8.86 -15.64
N GLU A 132 -0.56 -9.30 -16.11
CA GLU A 132 -1.72 -8.43 -16.21
C GLU A 132 -2.35 -8.31 -14.82
N GLY A 133 -2.65 -7.08 -14.40
CA GLY A 133 -3.19 -6.84 -13.07
C GLY A 133 -3.70 -5.40 -12.90
N MET A 134 -4.17 -5.11 -11.70
CA MET A 134 -4.69 -3.80 -11.30
C MET A 134 -4.29 -3.51 -9.86
N GLN A 135 -3.99 -2.25 -9.57
CA GLN A 135 -3.78 -1.76 -8.21
C GLN A 135 -4.72 -0.58 -7.93
N PHE A 136 -5.19 -0.48 -6.69
CA PHE A 136 -5.99 0.65 -6.23
C PHE A 136 -5.67 1.01 -4.77
N ASP A 137 -6.01 2.23 -4.39
CA ASP A 137 -5.68 2.90 -3.13
C ASP A 137 -6.62 2.54 -1.98
N LYS A 138 -6.83 1.23 -1.73
CA LYS A 138 -7.59 0.73 -0.58
C LYS A 138 -6.92 -0.50 -0.01
N GLY A 139 -6.53 -0.41 1.25
CA GLY A 139 -5.94 -1.52 1.99
C GLY A 139 -6.94 -2.33 2.82
N PHE A 140 -6.42 -3.22 3.64
CA PHE A 140 -7.23 -4.10 4.47
C PHE A 140 -8.03 -3.32 5.55
N LEU A 141 -9.25 -3.78 5.83
CA LEU A 141 -10.11 -3.21 6.87
C LEU A 141 -9.66 -3.52 8.30
N SER A 142 -8.84 -4.53 8.49
CA SER A 142 -8.29 -4.91 9.79
C SER A 142 -6.87 -5.45 9.63
N ALA A 143 -5.96 -4.96 10.49
CA ALA A 143 -4.58 -5.47 10.56
C ALA A 143 -4.52 -6.98 10.92
N HIS A 144 -5.58 -7.54 11.47
CA HIS A 144 -5.67 -8.98 11.76
C HIS A 144 -5.74 -9.83 10.48
N PHE A 145 -6.04 -9.26 9.31
CA PHE A 145 -5.99 -9.97 8.03
C PHE A 145 -4.57 -10.20 7.51
N VAL A 146 -3.57 -9.49 8.02
CA VAL A 146 -2.17 -9.62 7.64
C VAL A 146 -1.71 -11.09 7.72
N THR A 147 -1.08 -11.57 6.66
CA THR A 147 -0.47 -12.90 6.57
C THR A 147 1.05 -12.85 6.71
N ASN A 148 1.67 -11.77 6.20
CA ASN A 148 3.09 -11.50 6.30
C ASN A 148 3.31 -10.31 7.25
N THR A 149 3.71 -10.61 8.48
CA THR A 149 3.88 -9.61 9.54
C THR A 149 5.13 -8.75 9.36
N GLU A 150 6.14 -9.23 8.63
CA GLU A 150 7.35 -8.46 8.36
C GLU A 150 7.07 -7.30 7.39
N LYS A 151 6.30 -7.59 6.34
CA LYS A 151 5.90 -6.60 5.33
C LYS A 151 4.58 -5.90 5.67
N MET A 152 3.88 -6.33 6.72
CA MET A 152 2.55 -5.85 7.10
C MET A 152 1.51 -5.92 5.96
N VAL A 153 1.52 -7.01 5.20
CA VAL A 153 0.61 -7.24 4.07
C VAL A 153 -0.16 -8.55 4.21
N ALA A 154 -1.34 -8.62 3.60
CA ALA A 154 -2.07 -9.86 3.39
C ALA A 154 -1.78 -10.35 1.96
N GLU A 155 -1.04 -11.44 1.85
CA GLU A 155 -0.74 -12.13 0.59
C GLU A 155 -1.64 -13.36 0.47
N LEU A 156 -2.44 -13.43 -0.59
CA LEU A 156 -3.40 -14.50 -0.86
C LEU A 156 -3.12 -15.07 -2.25
N GLU A 157 -2.84 -16.36 -2.33
CA GLU A 157 -2.59 -17.09 -3.58
C GLU A 157 -3.89 -17.80 -4.02
N ASP A 158 -4.23 -17.69 -5.30
CA ASP A 158 -5.42 -18.26 -5.94
C ASP A 158 -6.74 -17.96 -5.18
N PRO A 159 -6.98 -16.67 -4.77
CA PRO A 159 -8.16 -16.34 -4.01
C PRO A 159 -9.41 -16.26 -4.88
N TYR A 160 -10.57 -16.53 -4.25
CA TYR A 160 -11.84 -16.05 -4.73
C TYR A 160 -12.00 -14.55 -4.46
N ILE A 161 -12.69 -13.84 -5.34
CA ILE A 161 -12.94 -12.40 -5.23
C ILE A 161 -14.44 -12.16 -5.25
N LEU A 162 -14.97 -11.58 -4.18
CA LEU A 162 -16.35 -11.14 -4.07
C LEU A 162 -16.41 -9.62 -4.28
N LEU A 163 -17.21 -9.18 -5.25
CA LEU A 163 -17.47 -7.77 -5.53
C LEU A 163 -18.91 -7.41 -5.14
N TYR A 164 -19.07 -6.52 -4.20
CA TYR A 164 -20.39 -6.11 -3.70
C TYR A 164 -20.56 -4.59 -3.61
N ASP A 165 -21.67 -4.08 -4.16
CA ASP A 165 -22.08 -2.69 -4.10
C ASP A 165 -22.95 -2.44 -2.87
N GLY A 166 -22.32 -2.35 -1.72
CA GLY A 166 -23.01 -2.10 -0.48
C GLY A 166 -22.15 -2.40 0.75
N ARG A 167 -22.77 -2.24 1.92
CA ARG A 167 -22.15 -2.54 3.21
C ARG A 167 -22.54 -3.93 3.67
N LEU A 168 -21.57 -4.65 4.17
CA LEU A 168 -21.74 -5.98 4.75
C LEU A 168 -21.58 -5.90 6.28
N SER A 169 -22.64 -6.14 7.02
CA SER A 169 -22.63 -6.10 8.49
C SER A 169 -23.20 -7.37 9.13
N ASN A 170 -24.05 -8.09 8.41
CA ASN A 170 -24.75 -9.27 8.91
C ASN A 170 -24.11 -10.54 8.34
N MET A 171 -23.77 -11.48 9.21
CA MET A 171 -23.17 -12.77 8.84
C MET A 171 -24.08 -13.61 7.95
N ASN A 172 -25.40 -13.53 8.15
CA ASN A 172 -26.36 -14.34 7.41
C ASN A 172 -26.38 -14.01 5.91
N ASP A 173 -26.01 -12.78 5.53
CA ASP A 173 -26.05 -12.32 4.15
C ASP A 173 -25.06 -13.08 3.25
N ILE A 174 -23.95 -13.59 3.81
CA ILE A 174 -22.91 -14.32 3.08
C ILE A 174 -22.55 -15.68 3.68
N LEU A 175 -23.36 -16.18 4.64
CA LEU A 175 -23.06 -17.42 5.36
C LEU A 175 -22.95 -18.62 4.41
N THR A 176 -23.92 -18.80 3.53
CA THR A 176 -23.92 -19.89 2.56
C THR A 176 -22.70 -19.85 1.64
N LEU A 177 -22.27 -18.64 1.24
CA LEU A 177 -21.09 -18.44 0.41
C LEU A 177 -19.82 -18.81 1.17
N LEU A 178 -19.69 -18.39 2.44
CA LEU A 178 -18.52 -18.69 3.27
C LEU A 178 -18.41 -20.18 3.59
N GLU A 179 -19.52 -20.87 3.82
CA GLU A 179 -19.55 -22.32 4.01
C GLU A 179 -19.06 -23.06 2.75
N GLY A 180 -19.50 -22.62 1.57
CA GLY A 180 -19.05 -23.18 0.28
C GLY A 180 -17.55 -22.99 0.06
N ILE A 181 -17.00 -21.83 0.38
CA ILE A 181 -15.57 -21.51 0.25
C ILE A 181 -14.73 -22.28 1.28
N SER A 182 -15.20 -22.34 2.53
CA SER A 182 -14.49 -23.05 3.61
C SER A 182 -14.27 -24.53 3.26
N GLY A 183 -15.24 -25.16 2.58
CA GLY A 183 -15.11 -26.54 2.10
C GLY A 183 -14.01 -26.74 1.04
N GLN A 184 -13.59 -25.69 0.33
CA GLN A 184 -12.57 -25.74 -0.71
C GLN A 184 -11.18 -25.31 -0.22
N ASN A 185 -11.06 -24.77 1.00
CA ASN A 185 -9.82 -24.23 1.59
C ASN A 185 -9.13 -23.14 0.72
N LYS A 186 -9.90 -22.48 -0.16
CA LYS A 186 -9.41 -21.35 -0.96
C LYS A 186 -9.51 -20.05 -0.18
N PRO A 187 -8.58 -19.10 -0.37
CA PRO A 187 -8.70 -17.77 0.19
C PRO A 187 -9.86 -16.98 -0.43
N LEU A 188 -10.37 -16.00 0.30
CA LEU A 188 -11.40 -15.08 -0.15
C LEU A 188 -10.96 -13.64 0.04
N VAL A 189 -11.08 -12.83 -1.00
CA VAL A 189 -11.01 -11.36 -0.92
C VAL A 189 -12.42 -10.81 -1.07
N ILE A 190 -12.85 -9.98 -0.13
CA ILE A 190 -14.13 -9.28 -0.16
C ILE A 190 -13.85 -7.81 -0.48
N ILE A 191 -14.38 -7.31 -1.58
CA ILE A 191 -14.33 -5.89 -1.96
C ILE A 191 -15.77 -5.36 -1.90
N ALA A 192 -16.04 -4.50 -0.92
CA ALA A 192 -17.36 -3.94 -0.66
C ALA A 192 -17.23 -2.48 -0.19
N ASP A 193 -18.34 -1.74 -0.14
CA ASP A 193 -18.32 -0.34 0.35
C ASP A 193 -17.82 -0.27 1.79
N ASP A 194 -18.25 -1.20 2.61
CA ASP A 194 -17.68 -1.44 3.94
C ASP A 194 -17.99 -2.87 4.41
N VAL A 195 -17.14 -3.38 5.29
CA VAL A 195 -17.41 -4.62 6.05
C VAL A 195 -17.25 -4.28 7.52
N GLU A 196 -18.33 -4.35 8.27
CA GLU A 196 -18.38 -3.83 9.64
C GLU A 196 -19.16 -4.74 10.60
N GLY A 197 -19.20 -4.36 11.87
CA GLY A 197 -20.01 -5.00 12.88
C GLY A 197 -19.68 -6.45 13.17
N GLU A 198 -20.73 -7.27 13.29
CA GLU A 198 -20.61 -8.70 13.63
C GLU A 198 -19.86 -9.48 12.56
N LEU A 199 -20.10 -9.16 11.29
CA LEU A 199 -19.45 -9.84 10.18
C LEU A 199 -17.93 -9.65 10.20
N LEU A 200 -17.44 -8.41 10.33
CA LEU A 200 -15.99 -8.15 10.38
C LEU A 200 -15.34 -8.91 11.55
N GLY A 201 -15.97 -8.86 12.73
CA GLY A 201 -15.48 -9.58 13.90
C GLY A 201 -15.40 -11.09 13.66
N THR A 202 -16.42 -11.67 13.04
CA THR A 202 -16.47 -13.10 12.73
C THR A 202 -15.42 -13.51 11.70
N LEU A 203 -15.23 -12.71 10.63
CA LEU A 203 -14.18 -12.96 9.63
C LEU A 203 -12.78 -12.95 10.27
N VAL A 204 -12.50 -11.96 11.13
CA VAL A 204 -11.23 -11.86 11.86
C VAL A 204 -11.02 -13.08 12.77
N VAL A 205 -12.02 -13.46 13.56
CA VAL A 205 -11.92 -14.64 14.46
C VAL A 205 -11.66 -15.92 13.68
N ASN A 206 -12.38 -16.14 12.58
CA ASN A 206 -12.19 -17.34 11.75
C ASN A 206 -10.82 -17.36 11.05
N LYS A 207 -10.34 -16.19 10.62
CA LYS A 207 -8.98 -16.07 10.07
C LYS A 207 -7.92 -16.39 11.12
N LEU A 208 -8.05 -15.86 12.34
CA LEU A 208 -7.11 -16.13 13.44
C LEU A 208 -7.12 -17.59 13.87
N ARG A 209 -8.27 -18.26 13.79
CA ARG A 209 -8.40 -19.71 14.05
C ARG A 209 -7.87 -20.58 12.90
N GLY A 210 -7.54 -19.99 11.74
CA GLY A 210 -7.11 -20.72 10.56
C GLY A 210 -8.23 -21.49 9.84
N THR A 211 -9.49 -21.25 10.21
CA THR A 211 -10.64 -21.91 9.56
C THR A 211 -11.05 -21.24 8.25
N LEU A 212 -10.70 -19.96 8.07
CA LEU A 212 -10.97 -19.21 6.84
C LEU A 212 -9.75 -18.33 6.50
N LYS A 213 -9.31 -18.38 5.27
CA LYS A 213 -8.31 -17.46 4.72
C LYS A 213 -9.05 -16.31 4.05
N VAL A 214 -9.13 -15.15 4.69
CA VAL A 214 -9.95 -14.05 4.19
C VAL A 214 -9.27 -12.71 4.41
N CYS A 215 -9.49 -11.78 3.48
CA CYS A 215 -9.21 -10.36 3.67
C CYS A 215 -10.38 -9.54 3.13
N ALA A 216 -10.76 -8.50 3.85
CA ALA A 216 -11.79 -7.56 3.45
C ALA A 216 -11.17 -6.18 3.19
N VAL A 217 -11.58 -5.57 2.08
CA VAL A 217 -11.07 -4.30 1.55
C VAL A 217 -12.26 -3.41 1.18
N LYS A 218 -12.12 -2.10 1.32
CA LYS A 218 -13.13 -1.16 0.80
C LYS A 218 -13.06 -1.05 -0.72
N SER A 219 -14.21 -0.83 -1.32
CA SER A 219 -14.29 -0.53 -2.76
C SER A 219 -13.49 0.73 -3.10
N PRO A 220 -12.79 0.73 -4.27
CA PRO A 220 -12.03 1.88 -4.71
C PRO A 220 -12.93 3.05 -5.08
N ALA A 221 -12.45 4.27 -4.90
CA ALA A 221 -13.12 5.51 -5.27
C ALA A 221 -14.52 5.71 -4.64
N PHE A 222 -15.32 6.63 -5.20
CA PHE A 222 -16.69 6.96 -4.76
C PHE A 222 -17.56 7.30 -5.97
N GLY A 223 -18.89 7.17 -5.82
CA GLY A 223 -19.87 7.53 -6.85
C GLY A 223 -19.70 6.75 -8.15
N ASP A 224 -19.81 7.43 -9.29
CA ASP A 224 -19.74 6.79 -10.61
C ASP A 224 -18.36 6.19 -10.89
N ARG A 225 -17.28 6.83 -10.43
CA ARG A 225 -15.94 6.31 -10.57
C ARG A 225 -15.75 4.98 -9.82
N LYS A 226 -16.42 4.79 -8.67
CA LYS A 226 -16.44 3.50 -7.98
C LYS A 226 -17.03 2.41 -8.88
N LYS A 227 -18.16 2.68 -9.52
CA LYS A 227 -18.83 1.71 -10.40
C LYS A 227 -17.94 1.32 -11.59
N GLU A 228 -17.27 2.30 -12.19
CA GLU A 228 -16.31 2.05 -13.27
C GLU A 228 -15.18 1.14 -12.81
N MET A 229 -14.52 1.48 -11.69
CA MET A 229 -13.41 0.68 -11.17
C MET A 229 -13.85 -0.73 -10.71
N MET A 230 -15.03 -0.87 -10.10
CA MET A 230 -15.58 -2.18 -9.72
C MET A 230 -15.91 -3.02 -10.95
N ASN A 231 -16.37 -2.41 -12.04
CA ASN A 231 -16.57 -3.09 -13.32
C ASN A 231 -15.25 -3.52 -13.97
N ASP A 232 -14.21 -2.67 -13.89
CA ASP A 232 -12.87 -3.04 -14.37
C ASP A 232 -12.31 -4.25 -13.61
N ILE A 233 -12.47 -4.27 -12.27
CA ILE A 233 -12.08 -5.41 -11.44
C ILE A 233 -12.93 -6.65 -11.81
N SER A 234 -14.24 -6.48 -12.06
CA SER A 234 -15.13 -7.54 -12.50
C SER A 234 -14.64 -8.19 -13.80
N VAL A 235 -14.31 -7.37 -14.80
CA VAL A 235 -13.78 -7.86 -16.09
C VAL A 235 -12.43 -8.56 -15.92
N LEU A 236 -11.53 -7.98 -15.12
CA LEU A 236 -10.19 -8.53 -14.91
C LEU A 236 -10.22 -9.89 -14.19
N THR A 237 -11.09 -10.04 -13.20
CA THR A 237 -11.13 -11.23 -12.32
C THR A 237 -12.16 -12.27 -12.72
N GLY A 238 -13.09 -11.89 -13.62
CA GLY A 238 -14.26 -12.70 -13.96
C GLY A 238 -15.33 -12.70 -12.86
N ALA A 239 -15.21 -11.86 -11.82
CA ALA A 239 -16.22 -11.74 -10.78
C ALA A 239 -17.48 -11.06 -11.30
N GLN A 240 -18.63 -11.46 -10.79
CA GLN A 240 -19.86 -10.73 -11.02
C GLN A 240 -19.97 -9.58 -9.98
N TYR A 241 -20.16 -8.35 -10.46
CA TYR A 241 -20.40 -7.21 -9.57
C TYR A 241 -21.83 -7.27 -9.04
N ILE A 242 -21.98 -7.64 -7.77
CA ILE A 242 -23.27 -7.80 -7.11
C ILE A 242 -23.74 -6.44 -6.65
N SER A 243 -24.82 -5.94 -7.27
CA SER A 243 -25.43 -4.65 -6.97
C SER A 243 -26.94 -4.73 -7.02
N SER A 244 -27.61 -4.08 -6.07
CA SER A 244 -29.06 -3.97 -6.06
C SER A 244 -29.60 -3.20 -7.28
N GLU A 245 -28.81 -2.29 -7.85
CA GLU A 245 -29.17 -1.58 -9.09
C GLU A 245 -29.22 -2.54 -10.30
N LEU A 246 -28.43 -3.60 -10.27
CA LEU A 246 -28.44 -4.68 -11.27
C LEU A 246 -29.47 -5.78 -10.96
N GLY A 247 -30.24 -5.64 -9.87
CA GLY A 247 -31.23 -6.61 -9.42
C GLY A 247 -30.62 -7.82 -8.72
N LEU A 248 -29.33 -7.77 -8.34
CA LEU A 248 -28.63 -8.85 -7.68
C LEU A 248 -28.58 -8.62 -6.17
N LYS A 249 -28.87 -9.63 -5.40
CA LYS A 249 -28.81 -9.60 -3.93
C LYS A 249 -27.65 -10.43 -3.43
N ILE A 250 -27.04 -9.98 -2.36
CA ILE A 250 -25.87 -10.65 -1.79
C ILE A 250 -26.23 -12.01 -1.17
N GLU A 251 -27.44 -12.16 -0.66
CA GLU A 251 -27.96 -13.41 -0.07
C GLU A 251 -28.12 -14.53 -1.13
N GLU A 252 -28.19 -14.14 -2.39
CA GLU A 252 -28.32 -15.06 -3.53
C GLU A 252 -26.95 -15.37 -4.18
N ALA A 253 -25.85 -14.82 -3.60
CA ALA A 253 -24.52 -15.01 -4.14
C ALA A 253 -24.08 -16.48 -4.10
N THR A 254 -23.59 -16.97 -5.24
CA THR A 254 -23.07 -18.32 -5.43
C THR A 254 -21.58 -18.29 -5.75
N LEU A 255 -20.92 -19.45 -5.67
CA LEU A 255 -19.50 -19.58 -6.00
C LEU A 255 -19.18 -19.20 -7.46
N ASP A 256 -20.14 -19.40 -8.37
CA ASP A 256 -19.98 -19.07 -9.79
C ASP A 256 -19.94 -17.56 -10.07
N MET A 257 -20.41 -16.75 -9.11
CA MET A 257 -20.36 -15.29 -9.18
C MET A 257 -19.03 -14.71 -8.69
N LEU A 258 -18.19 -15.54 -8.05
CA LEU A 258 -16.89 -15.14 -7.57
C LEU A 258 -15.87 -15.09 -8.70
N GLY A 259 -15.05 -14.05 -8.69
CA GLY A 259 -13.86 -13.98 -9.52
C GLY A 259 -12.69 -14.74 -8.93
N THR A 260 -11.62 -14.79 -9.70
CA THR A 260 -10.34 -15.41 -9.29
C THR A 260 -9.18 -14.51 -9.69
N ALA A 261 -8.08 -14.63 -8.97
CA ALA A 261 -6.81 -14.05 -9.35
C ALA A 261 -5.69 -15.03 -8.99
N GLU A 262 -4.54 -14.92 -9.64
CA GLU A 262 -3.38 -15.74 -9.29
C GLU A 262 -2.84 -15.35 -7.91
N LYS A 263 -2.70 -14.05 -7.67
CA LYS A 263 -2.22 -13.51 -6.40
C LYS A 263 -2.88 -12.16 -6.10
N VAL A 264 -3.26 -11.95 -4.85
CA VAL A 264 -3.69 -10.64 -4.35
C VAL A 264 -2.83 -10.27 -3.16
N THR A 265 -2.22 -9.09 -3.22
CA THR A 265 -1.44 -8.51 -2.12
C THR A 265 -2.14 -7.26 -1.63
N ILE A 266 -2.45 -7.22 -0.35
CA ILE A 266 -3.21 -6.13 0.26
C ILE A 266 -2.37 -5.54 1.38
N GLY A 267 -1.97 -4.28 1.20
CA GLY A 267 -1.27 -3.49 2.19
C GLY A 267 -2.22 -2.73 3.12
N LYS A 268 -1.66 -1.77 3.83
CA LYS A 268 -2.43 -0.89 4.71
C LYS A 268 -3.29 0.09 3.91
N ASP A 269 -2.77 0.57 2.78
CA ASP A 269 -3.36 1.66 1.99
C ASP A 269 -3.61 1.28 0.51
N ASN A 270 -3.20 0.10 0.10
CA ASN A 270 -3.34 -0.39 -1.28
C ASN A 270 -3.52 -1.91 -1.34
#